data_d540c1d5e489aff62964921614638595
#
_entry.id   d540c1d5e489aff62964921614638595
#
_cell.length_a   1.000
_cell.length_b   1.000
_cell.length_c   1.000
_cell.angle_alpha   90.00
_cell.angle_beta   90.00
_cell.angle_gamma   90.00
#
_symmetry.space_group_name_H-M   'P 1'
#
loop_
_entity.id
_entity.type
_entity.pdbx_description
1 polymer ?
#
loop_
_entity_poly.entity_id
_entity_poly.type
_entity_poly.pdbx_seq_one_letter_code
_entity_poly.pdbx_strand_id
1 'polypeptide(L)'
;MPGTAGRLLTGRMSNPTQPSRDIAALLAIMKTLREPGGCPWDREQSFDTIAPYTIEEAYEVASAIEEKDWKALPGELGDLLFQVVFHACMAEEAGLFDFGDVVAAVTDKMIRRHPHVFGGEEAKTSAEDQKAYWESLKVEERKAKALHGVLDDVPVALPALVRAEKLQKRASSVGFDWNSAALVIDKIAEEAREVAEAQTQAEREEELGDLLFVVANLARHLKVDPEAALRAANAKFIRRFRHIEAALAARDSSPAAASLEEMEALWQEAKKAGIK
;
A
#
# COMPACT_ATOMS: atom_id res chain seq x y z
N MET A 1 -20.19 -31.28 50.11
CA MET A 1 -18.91 -30.98 49.44
C MET A 1 -19.11 -29.75 48.57
N PRO A 2 -18.57 -28.56 48.92
CA PRO A 2 -18.77 -27.33 48.14
C PRO A 2 -17.74 -27.28 47.01
N GLY A 3 -18.26 -26.95 45.80
CA GLY A 3 -17.47 -26.79 44.62
C GLY A 3 -16.56 -25.54 44.69
N THR A 4 -15.34 -25.72 44.26
CA THR A 4 -14.33 -24.66 44.08
C THR A 4 -14.73 -23.72 42.95
N ALA A 5 -15.21 -22.55 43.34
CA ALA A 5 -15.38 -21.43 42.42
C ALA A 5 -14.03 -20.97 41.86
N GLY A 6 -13.83 -21.09 40.57
CA GLY A 6 -12.67 -20.56 39.88
C GLY A 6 -12.57 -19.03 40.08
N ARG A 7 -11.50 -18.63 40.74
CA ARG A 7 -11.15 -17.22 40.98
C ARG A 7 -10.74 -16.60 39.64
N LEU A 8 -11.63 -15.87 39.05
CA LEU A 8 -11.29 -14.95 37.94
C LEU A 8 -10.24 -13.97 38.46
N LEU A 9 -9.03 -14.11 37.97
CA LEU A 9 -7.94 -13.16 38.19
C LEU A 9 -8.24 -11.89 37.39
N THR A 10 -9.05 -11.01 37.94
CA THR A 10 -9.11 -9.60 37.54
C THR A 10 -7.88 -8.89 38.07
N GLY A 11 -6.71 -9.26 37.59
CA GLY A 11 -5.50 -8.48 37.78
C GLY A 11 -5.65 -7.22 36.91
N ARG A 12 -5.81 -6.05 37.54
CA ARG A 12 -5.60 -4.76 36.89
C ARG A 12 -4.20 -4.81 36.31
N MET A 13 -4.10 -4.94 35.00
CA MET A 13 -2.79 -4.85 34.32
C MET A 13 -2.25 -3.46 34.63
N SER A 14 -1.12 -3.38 35.31
CA SER A 14 -0.43 -2.10 35.53
C SER A 14 -0.06 -1.53 34.18
N ASN A 15 -0.37 -0.26 33.96
CA ASN A 15 0.02 0.44 32.72
C ASN A 15 1.52 0.23 32.48
N PRO A 16 1.91 -0.22 31.28
CA PRO A 16 3.31 -0.44 30.96
C PRO A 16 4.03 0.91 31.00
N THR A 17 5.02 1.03 31.89
CA THR A 17 5.88 2.22 32.05
C THR A 17 7.26 2.02 31.46
N GLN A 18 7.51 0.87 30.85
CA GLN A 18 8.77 0.46 30.23
C GLN A 18 8.49 -0.15 28.86
N PRO A 19 9.41 0.02 27.87
CA PRO A 19 9.31 -0.64 26.58
C PRO A 19 9.18 -2.16 26.74
N SER A 20 8.29 -2.76 25.93
CA SER A 20 8.05 -4.20 25.94
C SER A 20 8.14 -4.78 24.54
N ARG A 21 8.43 -6.10 24.45
CA ARG A 21 8.34 -6.88 23.20
C ARG A 21 7.05 -7.69 23.12
N ASP A 22 6.17 -7.55 24.08
CA ASP A 22 4.91 -8.26 24.15
C ASP A 22 3.79 -7.41 23.54
N ILE A 23 3.06 -7.97 22.60
CA ILE A 23 1.89 -7.31 21.97
C ILE A 23 0.84 -6.94 23.01
N ALA A 24 0.70 -7.71 24.09
CA ALA A 24 -0.24 -7.40 25.17
C ALA A 24 0.05 -6.05 25.82
N ALA A 25 1.33 -5.63 25.88
CA ALA A 25 1.69 -4.31 26.38
C ALA A 25 1.20 -3.20 25.45
N LEU A 26 1.31 -3.37 24.14
CA LEU A 26 0.81 -2.40 23.14
C LEU A 26 -0.73 -2.26 23.21
N LEU A 27 -1.43 -3.40 23.33
CA LEU A 27 -2.89 -3.40 23.51
C LEU A 27 -3.29 -2.66 24.80
N ALA A 28 -2.58 -2.89 25.91
CA ALA A 28 -2.82 -2.21 27.19
C ALA A 28 -2.54 -0.70 27.08
N ILE A 29 -1.49 -0.28 26.36
CA ILE A 29 -1.19 1.14 26.11
C ILE A 29 -2.36 1.78 25.36
N MET A 30 -2.80 1.20 24.25
CA MET A 30 -3.91 1.75 23.45
C MET A 30 -5.17 1.90 24.29
N LYS A 31 -5.53 0.85 25.03
CA LYS A 31 -6.69 0.89 25.93
C LYS A 31 -6.59 2.03 26.95
N THR A 32 -5.42 2.22 27.56
CA THR A 32 -5.16 3.29 28.51
C THR A 32 -5.28 4.67 27.87
N LEU A 33 -4.78 4.85 26.64
CA LEU A 33 -4.88 6.12 25.92
C LEU A 33 -6.34 6.50 25.64
N ARG A 34 -7.21 5.54 25.41
CA ARG A 34 -8.62 5.75 25.09
C ARG A 34 -9.57 5.71 26.28
N GLU A 35 -9.15 5.20 27.44
CA GLU A 35 -9.97 5.20 28.67
C GLU A 35 -10.24 6.62 29.22
N PRO A 36 -11.28 6.82 30.08
CA PRO A 36 -11.47 8.08 30.79
C PRO A 36 -10.23 8.45 31.60
N GLY A 37 -9.66 9.63 31.30
CA GLY A 37 -8.38 10.08 31.89
C GLY A 37 -7.16 9.78 31.03
N GLY A 38 -7.31 9.10 29.91
CA GLY A 38 -6.28 8.90 28.90
C GLY A 38 -5.99 10.15 28.06
N CYS A 39 -5.43 9.97 26.88
CA CYS A 39 -5.10 11.07 25.98
C CYS A 39 -6.35 11.69 25.32
N PRO A 40 -6.59 12.99 25.46
CA PRO A 40 -7.76 13.63 24.84
C PRO A 40 -7.83 13.44 23.33
N TRP A 41 -6.69 13.54 22.64
CA TRP A 41 -6.62 13.38 21.19
C TRP A 41 -6.99 11.96 20.76
N ASP A 42 -6.41 10.92 21.38
CA ASP A 42 -6.70 9.53 21.03
C ASP A 42 -8.17 9.18 21.28
N ARG A 43 -8.80 9.76 22.31
CA ARG A 43 -10.20 9.51 22.65
C ARG A 43 -11.19 10.10 21.66
N GLU A 44 -10.85 11.19 20.98
CA GLU A 44 -11.69 11.85 19.98
C GLU A 44 -11.64 11.17 18.63
N GLN A 45 -10.67 10.27 18.39
CA GLN A 45 -10.50 9.64 17.10
C GLN A 45 -11.62 8.65 16.76
N SER A 46 -11.92 8.58 15.48
CA SER A 46 -12.83 7.62 14.83
C SER A 46 -12.09 6.82 13.74
N PHE A 47 -12.77 5.80 13.19
CA PHE A 47 -12.23 5.06 12.04
C PHE A 47 -11.85 5.99 10.89
N ASP A 48 -12.72 6.96 10.57
CA ASP A 48 -12.51 7.88 9.45
C ASP A 48 -11.32 8.83 9.68
N THR A 49 -11.11 9.28 10.94
CA THR A 49 -10.00 10.19 11.26
C THR A 49 -8.65 9.48 11.32
N ILE A 50 -8.63 8.16 11.61
CA ILE A 50 -7.40 7.35 11.69
C ILE A 50 -7.06 6.69 10.35
N ALA A 51 -8.04 6.45 9.46
CA ALA A 51 -7.77 5.81 8.16
C ALA A 51 -6.67 6.49 7.32
N PRO A 52 -6.57 7.84 7.24
CA PRO A 52 -5.45 8.50 6.55
C PRO A 52 -4.08 8.14 7.10
N TYR A 53 -3.92 8.11 8.44
CA TYR A 53 -2.67 7.73 9.08
C TYR A 53 -2.27 6.29 8.78
N THR A 54 -3.23 5.36 8.73
CA THR A 54 -2.95 3.96 8.34
C THR A 54 -2.31 3.88 6.93
N ILE A 55 -2.72 4.76 6.02
CA ILE A 55 -2.15 4.84 4.67
C ILE A 55 -0.76 5.47 4.71
N GLU A 56 -0.59 6.54 5.49
CA GLU A 56 0.68 7.24 5.69
C GLU A 56 1.75 6.27 6.23
N GLU A 57 1.49 5.57 7.33
CA GLU A 57 2.40 4.59 7.92
C GLU A 57 2.77 3.46 6.93
N ALA A 58 1.81 3.02 6.11
CA ALA A 58 2.12 2.03 5.06
C ALA A 58 3.09 2.58 4.01
N TYR A 59 3.03 3.87 3.68
CA TYR A 59 3.99 4.52 2.78
C TYR A 59 5.35 4.73 3.44
N GLU A 60 5.41 5.04 4.74
CA GLU A 60 6.66 5.19 5.48
C GLU A 60 7.41 3.86 5.56
N VAL A 61 6.71 2.76 5.82
CA VAL A 61 7.27 1.40 5.68
C VAL A 61 7.84 1.16 4.27
N ALA A 62 7.09 1.53 3.23
CA ALA A 62 7.56 1.37 1.85
C ALA A 62 8.80 2.22 1.55
N SER A 63 8.84 3.46 2.05
CA SER A 63 9.98 4.38 1.90
C SER A 63 11.24 3.84 2.58
N ALA A 64 11.14 3.39 3.83
CA ALA A 64 12.25 2.79 4.57
C ALA A 64 12.83 1.56 3.84
N ILE A 65 11.98 0.75 3.20
CA ILE A 65 12.41 -0.39 2.39
C ILE A 65 13.12 0.06 1.10
N GLU A 66 12.57 1.05 0.38
CA GLU A 66 13.16 1.60 -0.86
C GLU A 66 14.52 2.23 -0.60
N GLU A 67 14.66 2.96 0.51
CA GLU A 67 15.89 3.61 0.95
C GLU A 67 16.88 2.63 1.60
N LYS A 68 16.45 1.39 1.88
CA LYS A 68 17.19 0.36 2.63
C LYS A 68 17.59 0.83 4.03
N ASP A 69 16.76 1.67 4.63
CA ASP A 69 16.95 2.10 6.02
C ASP A 69 16.41 1.05 6.99
N TRP A 70 17.20 -0.01 7.15
CA TRP A 70 16.91 -1.11 8.08
C TRP A 70 16.89 -0.69 9.55
N LYS A 71 17.39 0.51 9.86
CA LYS A 71 17.38 1.05 11.21
C LYS A 71 16.04 1.74 11.52
N ALA A 72 15.47 2.46 10.58
CA ALA A 72 14.16 3.09 10.71
C ALA A 72 13.02 2.06 10.60
N LEU A 73 13.16 1.06 9.72
CA LEU A 73 12.10 0.09 9.40
C LEU A 73 11.37 -0.53 10.61
N PRO A 74 12.02 -0.89 11.74
CA PRO A 74 11.29 -1.38 12.91
C PRO A 74 10.36 -0.35 13.54
N GLY A 75 10.69 0.95 13.46
CA GLY A 75 9.81 2.04 13.88
C GLY A 75 8.56 2.11 13.01
N GLU A 76 8.76 2.23 11.70
CA GLU A 76 7.66 2.35 10.73
C GLU A 76 6.71 1.13 10.77
N LEU A 77 7.26 -0.09 10.92
CA LEU A 77 6.43 -1.28 11.13
C LEU A 77 5.69 -1.24 12.48
N GLY A 78 6.28 -0.63 13.51
CA GLY A 78 5.65 -0.40 14.81
C GLY A 78 4.48 0.54 14.70
N ASP A 79 4.63 1.65 13.98
CA ASP A 79 3.61 2.66 13.77
C ASP A 79 2.44 2.11 12.94
N LEU A 80 2.74 1.36 11.88
CA LEU A 80 1.70 0.63 11.13
C LEU A 80 0.96 -0.40 12.02
N LEU A 81 1.68 -1.15 12.87
CA LEU A 81 1.06 -2.07 13.83
C LEU A 81 0.19 -1.32 14.84
N PHE A 82 0.62 -0.13 15.27
CA PHE A 82 -0.15 0.72 16.16
C PHE A 82 -1.48 1.13 15.54
N GLN A 83 -1.53 1.46 14.24
CA GLN A 83 -2.78 1.73 13.53
C GLN A 83 -3.74 0.53 13.57
N VAL A 84 -3.22 -0.68 13.39
CA VAL A 84 -4.05 -1.91 13.49
C VAL A 84 -4.64 -2.06 14.90
N VAL A 85 -3.82 -1.84 15.93
CA VAL A 85 -4.26 -1.91 17.33
C VAL A 85 -5.27 -0.81 17.65
N PHE A 86 -5.08 0.39 17.11
CA PHE A 86 -5.99 1.52 17.29
C PHE A 86 -7.38 1.20 16.73
N HIS A 87 -7.44 0.75 15.48
CA HIS A 87 -8.69 0.34 14.86
C HIS A 87 -9.39 -0.80 15.62
N ALA A 88 -8.63 -1.80 16.08
CA ALA A 88 -9.17 -2.91 16.85
C ALA A 88 -9.74 -2.46 18.21
N CYS A 89 -9.07 -1.50 18.88
CA CYS A 89 -9.57 -0.92 20.13
C CYS A 89 -10.89 -0.16 19.92
N MET A 90 -10.98 0.67 18.87
CA MET A 90 -12.23 1.36 18.53
C MET A 90 -13.35 0.38 18.17
N ALA A 91 -13.03 -0.74 17.51
CA ALA A 91 -13.99 -1.77 17.19
C ALA A 91 -14.50 -2.49 18.44
N GLU A 92 -13.63 -2.79 19.41
CA GLU A 92 -14.00 -3.37 20.70
C GLU A 92 -14.93 -2.42 21.47
N GLU A 93 -14.62 -1.12 21.52
CA GLU A 93 -15.46 -0.08 22.13
C GLU A 93 -16.84 -0.01 21.49
N ALA A 94 -16.91 -0.20 20.17
CA ALA A 94 -18.17 -0.22 19.41
C ALA A 94 -18.92 -1.57 19.46
N GLY A 95 -18.36 -2.60 20.10
CA GLY A 95 -18.93 -3.94 20.18
C GLY A 95 -18.97 -4.69 18.84
N LEU A 96 -18.04 -4.38 17.93
CA LEU A 96 -17.97 -4.97 16.59
C LEU A 96 -17.07 -6.22 16.54
N PHE A 97 -15.84 -6.08 16.96
CA PHE A 97 -14.82 -7.13 17.05
C PHE A 97 -13.65 -6.65 17.92
N ASP A 98 -12.75 -7.55 18.28
CA ASP A 98 -11.52 -7.21 19.02
C ASP A 98 -10.23 -7.54 18.23
N PHE A 99 -9.07 -7.28 18.81
CA PHE A 99 -7.78 -7.59 18.20
C PHE A 99 -7.57 -9.11 17.99
N GLY A 100 -8.16 -9.94 18.84
CA GLY A 100 -8.12 -11.40 18.68
C GLY A 100 -8.84 -11.85 17.41
N ASP A 101 -9.95 -11.21 17.08
CA ASP A 101 -10.69 -11.47 15.83
C ASP A 101 -9.86 -11.08 14.60
N VAL A 102 -9.11 -9.96 14.66
CA VAL A 102 -8.18 -9.57 13.58
C VAL A 102 -7.10 -10.63 13.37
N VAL A 103 -6.51 -11.13 14.46
CA VAL A 103 -5.51 -12.20 14.42
C VAL A 103 -6.13 -13.50 13.90
N ALA A 104 -7.31 -13.88 14.37
CA ALA A 104 -8.02 -15.07 13.92
C ALA A 104 -8.32 -15.01 12.42
N ALA A 105 -8.80 -13.87 11.92
CA ALA A 105 -9.13 -13.69 10.51
C ALA A 105 -7.90 -13.85 9.58
N VAL A 106 -6.74 -13.33 9.98
CA VAL A 106 -5.52 -13.48 9.17
C VAL A 106 -4.92 -14.88 9.27
N THR A 107 -4.93 -15.49 10.44
CA THR A 107 -4.40 -16.85 10.66
C THR A 107 -5.23 -17.89 9.93
N ASP A 108 -6.56 -17.84 10.03
CA ASP A 108 -7.46 -18.69 9.24
C ASP A 108 -7.18 -18.57 7.74
N LYS A 109 -7.11 -17.34 7.24
CA LYS A 109 -6.79 -17.09 5.84
C LYS A 109 -5.44 -17.66 5.43
N MET A 110 -4.39 -17.53 6.26
CA MET A 110 -3.05 -18.05 5.96
C MET A 110 -3.02 -19.57 5.95
N ILE A 111 -3.63 -20.21 6.94
CA ILE A 111 -3.74 -21.69 7.01
C ILE A 111 -4.47 -22.21 5.77
N ARG A 112 -5.64 -21.67 5.46
CA ARG A 112 -6.47 -22.08 4.32
C ARG A 112 -5.81 -21.87 2.96
N ARG A 113 -5.01 -20.81 2.81
CA ARG A 113 -4.29 -20.52 1.55
C ARG A 113 -2.97 -21.26 1.39
N HIS A 114 -2.50 -21.96 2.43
CA HIS A 114 -1.24 -22.71 2.40
C HIS A 114 -1.45 -24.16 2.86
N PRO A 115 -2.37 -24.93 2.21
CA PRO A 115 -2.64 -26.32 2.62
C PRO A 115 -1.42 -27.22 2.45
N HIS A 116 -0.49 -26.89 1.57
CA HIS A 116 0.79 -27.54 1.38
C HIS A 116 1.77 -27.35 2.58
N VAL A 117 1.53 -26.37 3.43
CA VAL A 117 2.33 -26.13 4.65
C VAL A 117 1.59 -26.63 5.88
N PHE A 118 0.29 -26.37 5.97
CA PHE A 118 -0.51 -26.59 7.17
C PHE A 118 -1.53 -27.74 7.04
N GLY A 119 -1.84 -28.20 5.81
CA GLY A 119 -2.92 -29.16 5.54
C GLY A 119 -2.47 -30.52 4.97
N GLY A 120 -1.17 -30.76 4.79
CA GLY A 120 -0.66 -32.01 4.26
C GLY A 120 -0.84 -32.25 2.75
N GLU A 121 -1.25 -31.25 1.99
CA GLU A 121 -1.25 -31.30 0.52
C GLU A 121 0.19 -31.19 -0.03
N GLU A 122 0.41 -31.72 -1.22
CA GLU A 122 1.69 -31.57 -1.90
C GLU A 122 1.96 -30.12 -2.27
N ALA A 123 3.19 -29.65 -2.05
CA ALA A 123 3.62 -28.32 -2.46
C ALA A 123 3.56 -28.16 -3.98
N LYS A 124 3.18 -26.97 -4.45
CA LYS A 124 3.28 -26.62 -5.87
C LYS A 124 4.74 -26.60 -6.31
N THR A 125 4.99 -26.94 -7.56
CA THR A 125 6.34 -27.12 -8.09
C THR A 125 7.12 -25.83 -8.28
N SER A 126 6.42 -24.70 -8.38
CA SER A 126 7.04 -23.38 -8.56
C SER A 126 6.28 -22.25 -7.82
N ALA A 127 6.93 -21.11 -7.65
CA ALA A 127 6.30 -19.91 -7.12
C ALA A 127 5.18 -19.38 -8.04
N GLU A 128 5.33 -19.55 -9.35
CA GLU A 128 4.33 -19.22 -10.37
C GLU A 128 3.06 -20.07 -10.22
N ASP A 129 3.22 -21.39 -10.07
CA ASP A 129 2.10 -22.31 -9.85
C ASP A 129 1.38 -21.99 -8.53
N GLN A 130 2.14 -21.68 -7.49
CA GLN A 130 1.59 -21.28 -6.21
C GLN A 130 0.79 -19.95 -6.32
N LYS A 131 1.29 -18.99 -7.11
CA LYS A 131 0.60 -17.73 -7.37
C LYS A 131 -0.70 -17.95 -8.16
N ALA A 132 -0.68 -18.81 -9.18
CA ALA A 132 -1.87 -19.18 -9.94
C ALA A 132 -2.92 -19.87 -9.05
N TYR A 133 -2.49 -20.78 -8.17
CA TYR A 133 -3.35 -21.41 -7.18
C TYR A 133 -4.01 -20.40 -6.24
N TRP A 134 -3.25 -19.45 -5.70
CA TRP A 134 -3.82 -18.38 -4.86
C TRP A 134 -4.83 -17.49 -5.60
N GLU A 135 -4.61 -17.21 -6.88
CA GLU A 135 -5.60 -16.47 -7.67
C GLU A 135 -6.90 -17.27 -7.85
N SER A 136 -6.84 -18.60 -8.04
CA SER A 136 -8.03 -19.44 -8.10
C SER A 136 -8.79 -19.45 -6.77
N LEU A 137 -8.09 -19.55 -5.63
CA LEU A 137 -8.70 -19.46 -4.30
C LEU A 137 -9.42 -18.12 -4.07
N LYS A 138 -8.81 -17.00 -4.52
CA LYS A 138 -9.45 -15.68 -4.42
C LYS A 138 -10.72 -15.59 -5.27
N VAL A 139 -10.79 -16.30 -6.39
CA VAL A 139 -12.02 -16.38 -7.21
C VAL A 139 -13.12 -17.10 -6.45
N GLU A 140 -12.81 -18.25 -5.82
CA GLU A 140 -13.77 -18.98 -5.02
C GLU A 140 -14.22 -18.21 -3.77
N GLU A 141 -13.30 -17.54 -3.08
CA GLU A 141 -13.63 -16.66 -1.95
C GLU A 141 -14.60 -15.54 -2.33
N ARG A 142 -14.45 -14.94 -3.52
CA ARG A 142 -15.37 -13.93 -4.04
C ARG A 142 -16.75 -14.49 -4.32
N LYS A 143 -16.83 -15.66 -4.93
CA LYS A 143 -18.11 -16.36 -5.15
C LYS A 143 -18.84 -16.63 -3.84
N ALA A 144 -18.09 -17.07 -2.81
CA ALA A 144 -18.65 -17.31 -1.47
C ALA A 144 -19.18 -16.03 -0.80
N LYS A 145 -18.61 -14.86 -1.11
CA LYS A 145 -19.08 -13.54 -0.64
C LYS A 145 -20.29 -12.99 -1.41
N ALA A 146 -20.88 -13.75 -2.33
CA ALA A 146 -21.99 -13.34 -3.20
C ALA A 146 -21.70 -12.02 -3.97
N LEU A 147 -20.44 -11.76 -4.32
CA LEU A 147 -20.08 -10.63 -5.17
C LEU A 147 -20.51 -10.92 -6.60
N HIS A 148 -21.34 -10.07 -7.18
CA HIS A 148 -21.98 -10.30 -8.49
C HIS A 148 -21.18 -9.73 -9.66
N GLY A 149 -20.42 -8.66 -9.44
CA GLY A 149 -19.60 -8.02 -10.46
C GLY A 149 -18.15 -8.50 -10.45
N VAL A 150 -17.57 -8.66 -11.65
CA VAL A 150 -16.15 -9.03 -11.81
C VAL A 150 -15.23 -8.01 -11.12
N LEU A 151 -15.62 -6.74 -11.13
CA LEU A 151 -14.83 -5.62 -10.60
C LEU A 151 -15.16 -5.28 -9.14
N ASP A 152 -16.15 -5.96 -8.54
CA ASP A 152 -16.50 -5.75 -7.13
C ASP A 152 -15.32 -6.05 -6.21
N ASP A 153 -15.32 -5.42 -5.01
CA ASP A 153 -14.29 -5.62 -3.99
C ASP A 153 -12.87 -5.13 -4.41
N VAL A 154 -12.80 -4.18 -5.39
CA VAL A 154 -11.57 -3.41 -5.62
C VAL A 154 -11.69 -2.09 -4.84
N PRO A 155 -10.94 -1.94 -3.73
CA PRO A 155 -11.11 -0.78 -2.85
C PRO A 155 -10.94 0.54 -3.60
N VAL A 156 -11.84 1.49 -3.32
CA VAL A 156 -11.83 2.82 -3.98
C VAL A 156 -10.65 3.66 -3.49
N ALA A 157 -10.24 3.48 -2.23
CA ALA A 157 -9.17 4.22 -1.58
C ALA A 157 -7.75 3.80 -1.99
N LEU A 158 -7.59 2.80 -2.87
CA LEU A 158 -6.27 2.44 -3.41
C LEU A 158 -5.67 3.59 -4.22
N PRO A 159 -4.34 3.76 -4.23
CA PRO A 159 -3.65 4.62 -5.19
C PRO A 159 -4.15 4.35 -6.61
N ALA A 160 -4.35 5.41 -7.38
CA ALA A 160 -5.07 5.32 -8.66
C ALA A 160 -4.45 4.31 -9.64
N LEU A 161 -3.11 4.28 -9.76
CA LEU A 161 -2.42 3.34 -10.64
C LEU A 161 -2.54 1.88 -10.14
N VAL A 162 -2.45 1.65 -8.83
CA VAL A 162 -2.68 0.33 -8.23
C VAL A 162 -4.11 -0.13 -8.47
N ARG A 163 -5.07 0.78 -8.33
CA ARG A 163 -6.48 0.47 -8.58
C ARG A 163 -6.73 0.13 -10.04
N ALA A 164 -6.18 0.93 -10.97
CA ALA A 164 -6.26 0.69 -12.41
C ALA A 164 -5.71 -0.69 -12.79
N GLU A 165 -4.51 -1.05 -12.31
CA GLU A 165 -3.93 -2.38 -12.52
C GLU A 165 -4.83 -3.51 -12.00
N LYS A 166 -5.38 -3.37 -10.78
CA LYS A 166 -6.27 -4.37 -10.19
C LYS A 166 -7.58 -4.53 -10.97
N LEU A 167 -8.19 -3.43 -11.41
CA LEU A 167 -9.42 -3.46 -12.23
C LEU A 167 -9.15 -4.21 -13.54
N GLN A 168 -8.08 -3.88 -14.23
CA GLN A 168 -7.70 -4.50 -15.49
C GLN A 168 -7.30 -5.97 -15.32
N LYS A 169 -6.58 -6.32 -14.25
CA LYS A 169 -6.28 -7.72 -13.93
C LYS A 169 -7.56 -8.54 -13.70
N ARG A 170 -8.60 -7.94 -13.13
CA ARG A 170 -9.88 -8.64 -12.97
C ARG A 170 -10.63 -8.76 -14.29
N ALA A 171 -10.67 -7.70 -15.08
CA ALA A 171 -11.27 -7.73 -16.41
C ALA A 171 -10.60 -8.79 -17.30
N SER A 172 -9.27 -8.89 -17.27
CA SER A 172 -8.51 -9.89 -18.01
C SER A 172 -8.84 -11.33 -17.61
N SER A 173 -9.22 -11.58 -16.35
CA SER A 173 -9.59 -12.92 -15.88
C SER A 173 -10.87 -13.48 -16.51
N VAL A 174 -11.67 -12.65 -17.15
CA VAL A 174 -12.88 -13.04 -17.89
C VAL A 174 -12.75 -12.81 -19.39
N GLY A 175 -11.51 -12.62 -19.89
CA GLY A 175 -11.22 -12.49 -21.32
C GLY A 175 -11.26 -11.06 -21.86
N PHE A 176 -11.50 -10.04 -21.02
CA PHE A 176 -11.44 -8.64 -21.44
C PHE A 176 -10.02 -8.10 -21.27
N ASP A 177 -9.19 -8.33 -22.28
CA ASP A 177 -7.77 -7.94 -22.29
C ASP A 177 -7.20 -7.78 -23.69
N TRP A 178 -6.13 -7.01 -23.86
CA TRP A 178 -5.32 -7.02 -25.08
C TRP A 178 -4.40 -8.24 -25.10
N ASN A 179 -4.21 -8.81 -26.30
CA ASN A 179 -3.43 -10.05 -26.45
C ASN A 179 -1.90 -9.85 -26.33
N SER A 180 -1.42 -8.59 -26.34
CA SER A 180 0.01 -8.30 -26.25
C SER A 180 0.30 -6.88 -25.77
N ALA A 181 1.49 -6.67 -25.19
CA ALA A 181 1.98 -5.36 -24.83
C ALA A 181 2.10 -4.39 -26.02
N ALA A 182 2.33 -4.91 -27.24
CA ALA A 182 2.42 -4.08 -28.45
C ALA A 182 1.08 -3.38 -28.73
N LEU A 183 -0.04 -4.08 -28.63
CA LEU A 183 -1.37 -3.48 -28.82
C LEU A 183 -1.69 -2.43 -27.74
N VAL A 184 -1.17 -2.63 -26.51
CA VAL A 184 -1.33 -1.63 -25.46
C VAL A 184 -0.50 -0.37 -25.77
N ILE A 185 0.70 -0.53 -26.36
CA ILE A 185 1.51 0.62 -26.81
C ILE A 185 0.80 1.40 -27.94
N ASP A 186 0.17 0.71 -28.87
CA ASP A 186 -0.62 1.36 -29.92
C ASP A 186 -1.78 2.16 -29.31
N LYS A 187 -2.45 1.61 -28.29
CA LYS A 187 -3.51 2.33 -27.58
C LYS A 187 -2.99 3.55 -26.79
N ILE A 188 -1.80 3.45 -26.17
CA ILE A 188 -1.15 4.63 -25.54
C ILE A 188 -0.92 5.75 -26.56
N ALA A 189 -0.50 5.41 -27.80
CA ALA A 189 -0.30 6.39 -28.85
C ALA A 189 -1.62 7.00 -29.36
N GLU A 190 -2.72 6.25 -29.30
CA GLU A 190 -4.07 6.71 -29.58
C GLU A 190 -4.53 7.71 -28.51
N GLU A 191 -4.52 7.33 -27.22
CA GLU A 191 -4.89 8.19 -26.10
C GLU A 191 -4.06 9.49 -26.03
N ALA A 192 -2.75 9.39 -26.30
CA ALA A 192 -1.90 10.58 -26.35
C ALA A 192 -2.29 11.57 -27.46
N ARG A 193 -2.85 11.08 -28.58
CA ARG A 193 -3.38 11.95 -29.63
C ARG A 193 -4.71 12.58 -29.22
N GLU A 194 -5.60 11.82 -28.56
CA GLU A 194 -6.88 12.31 -28.06
C GLU A 194 -6.68 13.42 -27.01
N VAL A 195 -5.70 13.27 -26.09
CA VAL A 195 -5.28 14.36 -25.19
C VAL A 195 -4.86 15.61 -25.97
N ALA A 196 -4.11 15.46 -27.07
CA ALA A 196 -3.62 16.60 -27.87
C ALA A 196 -4.75 17.25 -28.69
N GLU A 197 -5.77 16.52 -29.06
CA GLU A 197 -6.91 16.95 -29.86
C GLU A 197 -8.05 17.54 -29.01
N ALA A 198 -8.07 17.30 -27.72
CA ALA A 198 -9.08 17.73 -26.75
C ALA A 198 -9.20 19.28 -26.73
N GLN A 199 -10.42 19.78 -26.91
CA GLN A 199 -10.71 21.21 -27.04
C GLN A 199 -11.08 21.85 -25.69
N THR A 200 -11.72 21.08 -24.81
CA THR A 200 -12.21 21.57 -23.53
C THR A 200 -11.36 21.00 -22.38
N GLN A 201 -11.44 21.63 -21.21
CA GLN A 201 -10.77 21.14 -20.01
C GLN A 201 -11.33 19.78 -19.57
N ALA A 202 -12.62 19.56 -19.70
CA ALA A 202 -13.26 18.29 -19.33
C ALA A 202 -12.77 17.14 -20.22
N GLU A 203 -12.68 17.34 -21.54
CA GLU A 203 -12.10 16.36 -22.47
C GLU A 203 -10.64 16.07 -22.14
N ARG A 204 -9.82 17.09 -21.82
CA ARG A 204 -8.42 16.87 -21.41
C ARG A 204 -8.28 16.04 -20.13
N GLU A 205 -9.18 16.22 -19.17
CA GLU A 205 -9.20 15.45 -17.93
C GLU A 205 -9.61 14.01 -18.19
N GLU A 206 -10.58 13.77 -19.07
CA GLU A 206 -11.04 12.45 -19.50
C GLU A 206 -9.92 11.70 -20.22
N GLU A 207 -9.39 12.26 -21.31
CA GLU A 207 -8.36 11.60 -22.14
C GLU A 207 -7.04 11.38 -21.39
N LEU A 208 -6.65 12.33 -20.52
CA LEU A 208 -5.48 12.12 -19.65
C LEU A 208 -5.72 10.97 -18.66
N GLY A 209 -6.95 10.82 -18.16
CA GLY A 209 -7.35 9.71 -17.31
C GLY A 209 -7.20 8.37 -18.04
N ASP A 210 -7.69 8.30 -19.30
CA ASP A 210 -7.62 7.10 -20.12
C ASP A 210 -6.18 6.76 -20.52
N LEU A 211 -5.36 7.73 -20.86
CA LEU A 211 -3.93 7.54 -21.08
C LEU A 211 -3.24 6.93 -19.85
N LEU A 212 -3.48 7.46 -18.64
CA LEU A 212 -2.91 6.92 -17.40
C LEU A 212 -3.41 5.50 -17.12
N PHE A 213 -4.68 5.21 -17.42
CA PHE A 213 -5.27 3.90 -17.27
C PHE A 213 -4.61 2.87 -18.21
N VAL A 214 -4.37 3.23 -19.46
CA VAL A 214 -3.68 2.36 -20.44
C VAL A 214 -2.20 2.20 -20.09
N VAL A 215 -1.53 3.22 -19.54
CA VAL A 215 -0.15 3.09 -19.02
C VAL A 215 -0.09 2.07 -17.86
N ALA A 216 -1.05 2.08 -16.94
CA ALA A 216 -1.13 1.06 -15.89
C ALA A 216 -1.34 -0.35 -16.47
N ASN A 217 -2.08 -0.48 -17.59
CA ASN A 217 -2.22 -1.76 -18.31
C ASN A 217 -0.90 -2.24 -18.93
N LEU A 218 -0.13 -1.34 -19.53
CA LEU A 218 1.18 -1.70 -20.05
C LEU A 218 2.08 -2.24 -18.93
N ALA A 219 2.10 -1.58 -17.77
CA ALA A 219 2.87 -2.03 -16.62
C ALA A 219 2.45 -3.46 -16.20
N ARG A 220 1.16 -3.78 -16.18
CA ARG A 220 0.64 -5.11 -15.91
C ARG A 220 1.15 -6.16 -16.93
N HIS A 221 1.11 -5.85 -18.22
CA HIS A 221 1.64 -6.73 -19.27
C HIS A 221 3.14 -6.98 -19.13
N LEU A 222 3.90 -5.95 -18.70
CA LEU A 222 5.33 -6.03 -18.45
C LEU A 222 5.66 -6.64 -17.07
N LYS A 223 4.66 -6.98 -16.24
CA LYS A 223 4.81 -7.45 -14.86
C LYS A 223 5.59 -6.47 -13.97
N VAL A 224 5.37 -5.18 -14.18
CA VAL A 224 5.93 -4.07 -13.41
C VAL A 224 4.82 -3.47 -12.56
N ASP A 225 5.10 -3.21 -11.28
CA ASP A 225 4.20 -2.42 -10.43
C ASP A 225 4.24 -0.95 -10.88
N PRO A 226 3.12 -0.36 -11.37
CA PRO A 226 3.13 0.99 -11.91
C PRO A 226 3.35 2.07 -10.85
N GLU A 227 2.87 1.86 -9.64
CA GLU A 227 3.04 2.78 -8.52
C GLU A 227 4.49 2.81 -8.04
N ALA A 228 5.10 1.63 -7.85
CA ALA A 228 6.51 1.52 -7.49
C ALA A 228 7.43 2.09 -8.57
N ALA A 229 7.11 1.85 -9.85
CA ALA A 229 7.87 2.39 -10.97
C ALA A 229 7.84 3.93 -11.00
N LEU A 230 6.68 4.54 -10.73
CA LEU A 230 6.53 5.99 -10.68
C LEU A 230 7.23 6.58 -9.44
N ARG A 231 7.13 5.95 -8.27
CA ARG A 231 7.89 6.35 -7.08
C ARG A 231 9.40 6.32 -7.34
N ALA A 232 9.90 5.26 -7.95
CA ALA A 232 11.33 5.18 -8.32
C ALA A 232 11.75 6.26 -9.32
N ALA A 233 10.88 6.63 -10.26
CA ALA A 233 11.11 7.73 -11.19
C ALA A 233 11.16 9.08 -10.47
N ASN A 234 10.25 9.33 -9.52
CA ASN A 234 10.25 10.54 -8.68
C ASN A 234 11.53 10.64 -7.85
N ALA A 235 11.93 9.57 -7.17
CA ALA A 235 13.16 9.54 -6.39
C ALA A 235 14.41 9.79 -7.26
N LYS A 236 14.45 9.22 -8.47
CA LYS A 236 15.50 9.49 -9.45
C LYS A 236 15.53 10.94 -9.90
N PHE A 237 14.35 11.53 -10.14
CA PHE A 237 14.23 12.95 -10.49
C PHE A 237 14.80 13.84 -9.37
N ILE A 238 14.41 13.60 -8.13
CA ILE A 238 14.89 14.35 -6.97
C ILE A 238 16.41 14.26 -6.84
N ARG A 239 17.01 13.07 -6.97
CA ARG A 239 18.47 12.90 -6.88
C ARG A 239 19.21 13.67 -7.97
N ARG A 240 18.71 13.64 -9.20
CA ARG A 240 19.31 14.39 -10.32
C ARG A 240 19.13 15.89 -10.15
N PHE A 241 17.98 16.33 -9.65
CA PHE A 241 17.74 17.75 -9.40
C PHE A 241 18.64 18.29 -8.28
N ARG A 242 18.84 17.51 -7.20
CA ARG A 242 19.81 17.82 -6.15
C ARG A 242 21.26 17.96 -6.70
N HIS A 243 21.61 17.18 -7.72
CA HIS A 243 22.91 17.36 -8.40
C HIS A 243 22.99 18.72 -9.10
N ILE A 244 21.92 19.16 -9.77
CA ILE A 244 21.85 20.50 -10.37
C ILE A 244 22.00 21.58 -9.29
N GLU A 245 21.23 21.49 -8.20
CA GLU A 245 21.29 22.44 -7.07
C GLU A 245 22.73 22.54 -6.52
N ALA A 246 23.37 21.41 -6.26
CA ALA A 246 24.73 21.38 -5.75
C ALA A 246 25.75 21.97 -6.74
N ALA A 247 25.63 21.67 -8.04
CA ALA A 247 26.52 22.19 -9.06
C ALA A 247 26.36 23.70 -9.27
N LEU A 248 25.14 24.22 -9.18
CA LEU A 248 24.87 25.65 -9.25
C LEU A 248 25.36 26.37 -8.00
N ALA A 249 25.11 25.82 -6.82
CA ALA A 249 25.58 26.38 -5.54
C ALA A 249 27.12 26.48 -5.50
N ALA A 250 27.84 25.52 -6.08
CA ALA A 250 29.30 25.57 -6.21
C ALA A 250 29.83 26.72 -7.12
N ARG A 251 28.91 27.38 -7.86
CA ARG A 251 29.20 28.53 -8.74
C ARG A 251 28.52 29.81 -8.23
N ASP A 252 28.15 29.86 -6.94
CA ASP A 252 27.41 30.95 -6.33
C ASP A 252 26.10 31.30 -7.08
N SER A 253 25.46 30.29 -7.68
CA SER A 253 24.20 30.40 -8.44
C SER A 253 23.11 29.52 -7.82
N SER A 254 21.90 29.58 -8.38
CA SER A 254 20.74 28.80 -7.94
C SER A 254 19.87 28.42 -9.13
N PRO A 255 19.00 27.42 -9.02
CA PRO A 255 18.04 27.07 -10.07
C PRO A 255 17.17 28.24 -10.55
N ALA A 256 16.83 29.16 -9.64
CA ALA A 256 16.02 30.36 -9.98
C ALA A 256 16.80 31.39 -10.82
N ALA A 257 18.13 31.37 -10.77
CA ALA A 257 19.00 32.29 -11.51
C ALA A 257 19.60 31.66 -12.78
N ALA A 258 19.58 30.32 -12.89
CA ALA A 258 20.12 29.60 -14.03
C ALA A 258 19.15 29.53 -15.20
N SER A 259 19.65 29.45 -16.41
CA SER A 259 18.83 29.20 -17.60
C SER A 259 18.39 27.73 -17.68
N LEU A 260 17.36 27.45 -18.49
CA LEU A 260 16.93 26.09 -18.74
C LEU A 260 18.03 25.26 -19.41
N GLU A 261 18.76 25.86 -20.34
CA GLU A 261 19.87 25.22 -21.07
C GLU A 261 21.02 24.82 -20.11
N GLU A 262 21.33 25.68 -19.13
CA GLU A 262 22.33 25.38 -18.11
C GLU A 262 21.88 24.24 -17.19
N MET A 263 20.65 24.27 -16.72
CA MET A 263 20.08 23.18 -15.92
C MET A 263 20.00 21.87 -16.70
N GLU A 264 19.62 21.88 -17.97
CA GLU A 264 19.60 20.70 -18.83
C GLU A 264 21.01 20.12 -19.05
N ALA A 265 22.04 20.96 -19.22
CA ALA A 265 23.42 20.48 -19.31
C ALA A 265 23.82 19.73 -18.02
N LEU A 266 23.54 20.28 -16.86
CA LEU A 266 23.79 19.65 -15.56
C LEU A 266 22.95 18.37 -15.36
N TRP A 267 21.71 18.35 -15.87
CA TRP A 267 20.90 17.14 -15.88
C TRP A 267 21.53 16.02 -16.71
N GLN A 268 22.08 16.35 -17.90
CA GLN A 268 22.78 15.37 -18.72
C GLN A 268 24.10 14.91 -18.07
N GLU A 269 24.78 15.78 -17.32
CA GLU A 269 25.94 15.38 -16.49
C GLU A 269 25.52 14.37 -15.42
N ALA A 270 24.44 14.63 -14.69
CA ALA A 270 23.89 13.70 -13.69
C ALA A 270 23.56 12.32 -14.29
N LYS A 271 22.98 12.29 -15.51
CA LYS A 271 22.72 11.05 -16.25
C LYS A 271 23.99 10.30 -16.60
N LYS A 272 25.01 10.99 -17.12
CA LYS A 272 26.32 10.41 -17.48
C LYS A 272 27.08 9.92 -16.26
N ALA A 273 26.96 10.60 -15.11
CA ALA A 273 27.53 10.17 -13.84
C ALA A 273 26.80 8.96 -13.23
N GLY A 274 25.73 8.45 -13.88
CA GLY A 274 25.00 7.28 -13.42
C GLY A 274 24.12 7.52 -12.18
N ILE A 275 23.74 8.76 -11.90
CA ILE A 275 22.80 9.09 -10.83
C ILE A 275 21.43 8.51 -11.21
N LYS A 276 21.09 7.42 -10.50
CA LYS A 276 19.85 6.64 -10.72
C LYS A 276 18.85 6.98 -9.65
#